data_d43ffb9f56c8b317fccb66d4a9c72660
#
_entry.id   d43ffb9f56c8b317fccb66d4a9c72660
#
_cell.length_a   1.000
_cell.length_b   1.000
_cell.length_c   1.000
_cell.angle_alpha   90.00
_cell.angle_beta   90.00
_cell.angle_gamma   90.00
#
_symmetry.space_group_name_H-M   'P 1'
#
loop_
_entity.id
_entity.type
_entity.pdbx_description
1 polymer ?
#
loop_
_entity_poly.entity_id
_entity_poly.type
_entity_poly.pdbx_seq_one_letter_code
_entity_poly.pdbx_strand_id
1 'polypeptide(L)'
;VTVQPWYATREDVKSALDLKETARSNGQVDRAIDAASRVVEGLCHRRFYPEVDTRYFDWPDQYARPWRLWLDDSELITLTSISSGGVAIPTGNVNLEPNRDAGPFNRVEIQLDTSSAFGGGSTTQRDITITGLWGYRDDESPASTAAAGIGSSVTTLVVSDASAVGVGQVLRIGAERLIVTERAMASTGQTLQTPIDAAKNSETLAVTDGTAFTAGEVLLLDAERMRINDIAGNNLIVTRSWDGSTLAAHTAPTIYASRALTVTRGALGTTAAAIAQDAAIYRWNPPGPVRTLVIAEAVTTLLQESSGYARTTGVGTASRQVGGGNVTKTEYGAGLDALRAQVYISHGRKARVRAV
;
A
#
# COMPACT_ATOMS: atom_id res chain seq x y z
N VAL A 1 -2.88 10.08 -16.20
CA VAL A 1 -3.66 9.27 -15.25
C VAL A 1 -2.90 9.31 -13.94
N THR A 2 -3.53 9.81 -12.88
CA THR A 2 -2.92 9.85 -11.54
C THR A 2 -2.84 8.41 -11.03
N VAL A 3 -1.66 7.93 -10.68
CA VAL A 3 -1.49 6.61 -10.06
C VAL A 3 -2.15 6.64 -8.68
N GLN A 4 -3.12 5.77 -8.46
CA GLN A 4 -3.79 5.65 -7.16
C GLN A 4 -3.12 4.55 -6.33
N PRO A 5 -3.05 4.70 -5.00
CA PRO A 5 -2.49 3.69 -4.11
C PRO A 5 -3.26 2.36 -4.17
N TRP A 6 -2.54 1.29 -3.99
CA TRP A 6 -3.11 -0.03 -3.78
C TRP A 6 -3.10 -0.40 -2.29
N TYR A 7 -4.00 -1.30 -1.89
CA TYR A 7 -4.06 -1.78 -0.51
C TYR A 7 -3.32 -3.10 -0.30
N ALA A 8 -2.75 -3.66 -1.36
CA ALA A 8 -1.82 -4.78 -1.34
C ALA A 8 -0.72 -4.54 -2.36
N THR A 9 0.44 -5.16 -2.18
CA THR A 9 1.56 -5.04 -3.12
C THR A 9 1.50 -6.12 -4.19
N ARG A 10 2.20 -5.89 -5.31
CA ARG A 10 2.39 -6.92 -6.35
C ARG A 10 3.01 -8.19 -5.77
N GLU A 11 3.96 -8.03 -4.88
CA GLU A 11 4.67 -9.10 -4.20
C GLU A 11 3.73 -9.93 -3.32
N ASP A 12 2.80 -9.28 -2.60
CA ASP A 12 1.79 -9.97 -1.79
C ASP A 12 0.93 -10.92 -2.61
N VAL A 13 0.42 -10.43 -3.74
CA VAL A 13 -0.48 -11.22 -4.61
C VAL A 13 0.30 -12.34 -5.31
N LYS A 14 1.52 -12.06 -5.79
CA LYS A 14 2.37 -13.09 -6.39
C LYS A 14 2.72 -14.18 -5.38
N SER A 15 3.05 -13.81 -4.16
CA SER A 15 3.32 -14.76 -3.08
C SER A 15 2.09 -15.61 -2.74
N ALA A 16 0.90 -15.00 -2.70
CA ALA A 16 -0.34 -15.72 -2.41
C ALA A 16 -0.73 -16.73 -3.51
N LEU A 17 -0.30 -16.51 -4.74
CA LEU A 17 -0.53 -17.40 -5.87
C LEU A 17 0.65 -18.33 -6.17
N ASP A 18 1.74 -18.27 -5.37
CA ASP A 18 3.01 -18.94 -5.67
C ASP A 18 3.53 -18.61 -7.09
N LEU A 19 3.27 -17.38 -7.54
CA LEU A 19 3.75 -16.88 -8.83
C LEU A 19 5.19 -16.39 -8.69
N LYS A 20 5.97 -16.64 -9.74
CA LYS A 20 7.34 -16.14 -9.83
C LYS A 20 7.34 -14.60 -9.87
N GLU A 21 8.29 -13.98 -9.19
CA GLU A 21 8.48 -12.51 -9.20
C GLU A 21 9.12 -12.02 -10.53
N THR A 22 8.77 -12.65 -11.66
CA THR A 22 9.22 -12.24 -12.98
C THR A 22 8.26 -11.22 -13.59
N ALA A 23 8.71 -10.45 -14.57
CA ALA A 23 7.91 -9.44 -15.24
C ALA A 23 6.72 -10.00 -16.05
N ARG A 24 6.70 -11.31 -16.33
CA ARG A 24 5.77 -11.92 -17.29
C ARG A 24 4.29 -11.71 -16.99
N SER A 25 3.92 -11.58 -15.73
CA SER A 25 2.53 -11.41 -15.31
C SER A 25 2.26 -10.08 -14.60
N ASN A 26 3.25 -9.16 -14.55
CA ASN A 26 3.12 -7.92 -13.79
C ASN A 26 1.88 -7.12 -14.17
N GLY A 27 1.67 -6.85 -15.45
CA GLY A 27 0.52 -6.04 -15.89
C GLY A 27 -0.84 -6.65 -15.57
N GLN A 28 -0.95 -8.00 -15.53
CA GLN A 28 -2.19 -8.66 -15.13
C GLN A 28 -2.42 -8.55 -13.62
N VAL A 29 -1.36 -8.80 -12.84
CA VAL A 29 -1.40 -8.69 -11.38
C VAL A 29 -1.73 -7.26 -10.95
N ASP A 30 -1.06 -6.27 -11.55
CA ASP A 30 -1.26 -4.85 -11.25
C ASP A 30 -2.70 -4.42 -11.53
N ARG A 31 -3.26 -4.80 -12.69
CA ARG A 31 -4.67 -4.53 -13.02
C ARG A 31 -5.63 -5.19 -12.03
N ALA A 32 -5.37 -6.42 -11.62
CA ALA A 32 -6.19 -7.13 -10.66
C ALA A 32 -6.17 -6.46 -9.26
N ILE A 33 -4.99 -6.01 -8.80
CA ILE A 33 -4.84 -5.31 -7.52
C ILE A 33 -5.53 -3.94 -7.56
N ASP A 34 -5.36 -3.19 -8.63
CA ASP A 34 -6.01 -1.89 -8.78
C ASP A 34 -7.53 -2.05 -8.74
N ALA A 35 -8.08 -2.95 -9.55
CA ALA A 35 -9.51 -3.26 -9.56
C ALA A 35 -10.01 -3.69 -8.17
N ALA A 36 -9.31 -4.61 -7.50
CA ALA A 36 -9.65 -5.08 -6.16
C ALA A 36 -9.63 -3.94 -5.12
N SER A 37 -8.64 -3.04 -5.21
CA SER A 37 -8.56 -1.87 -4.32
C SER A 37 -9.77 -0.95 -4.50
N ARG A 38 -10.19 -0.69 -5.75
CA ARG A 38 -11.40 0.13 -6.04
C ARG A 38 -12.69 -0.57 -5.59
N VAL A 39 -12.78 -1.89 -5.75
CA VAL A 39 -13.93 -2.68 -5.26
C VAL A 39 -14.07 -2.55 -3.74
N VAL A 40 -12.96 -2.63 -2.99
CA VAL A 40 -12.98 -2.49 -1.53
C VAL A 40 -13.34 -1.06 -1.10
N GLU A 41 -12.88 -0.03 -1.81
CA GLU A 41 -13.32 1.35 -1.57
C GLU A 41 -14.82 1.51 -1.77
N GLY A 42 -15.36 0.96 -2.88
CA GLY A 42 -16.79 0.96 -3.16
C GLY A 42 -17.59 0.20 -2.11
N LEU A 43 -17.12 -0.96 -1.66
CA LEU A 43 -17.74 -1.75 -0.59
C LEU A 43 -17.80 -0.98 0.72
N CYS A 44 -16.71 -0.33 1.10
CA CYS A 44 -16.58 0.36 2.38
C CYS A 44 -17.06 1.82 2.34
N HIS A 45 -17.37 2.35 1.17
CA HIS A 45 -17.72 3.76 0.94
C HIS A 45 -16.69 4.73 1.52
N ARG A 46 -15.38 4.41 1.40
CA ARG A 46 -14.28 5.25 1.87
C ARG A 46 -12.97 4.98 1.17
N ARG A 47 -12.07 5.97 1.21
CA ARG A 47 -10.66 5.81 0.88
C ARG A 47 -9.87 5.56 2.15
N PHE A 48 -8.94 4.59 2.11
CA PHE A 48 -8.16 4.21 3.29
C PHE A 48 -6.83 4.96 3.38
N TYR A 49 -6.24 5.34 2.24
CA TYR A 49 -4.95 6.03 2.20
C TYR A 49 -5.06 7.49 2.60
N PRO A 50 -3.99 8.05 3.20
CA PRO A 50 -3.92 9.47 3.54
C PRO A 50 -3.62 10.31 2.29
N GLU A 51 -4.31 11.45 2.14
CA GLU A 51 -4.13 12.41 1.06
C GLU A 51 -4.16 13.84 1.63
N VAL A 52 -3.17 14.65 1.28
CA VAL A 52 -3.18 16.09 1.60
C VAL A 52 -4.05 16.79 0.58
N ASP A 53 -5.10 17.46 1.06
CA ASP A 53 -6.07 18.09 0.16
C ASP A 53 -6.72 19.31 0.83
N THR A 54 -7.26 20.19 -0.01
CA THR A 54 -8.10 21.30 0.43
C THR A 54 -9.52 21.04 -0.06
N ARG A 55 -10.45 20.92 0.88
CA ARG A 55 -11.87 20.63 0.60
C ARG A 55 -12.77 21.76 1.01
N TYR A 56 -13.87 21.88 0.29
CA TYR A 56 -14.81 22.99 0.43
C TYR A 56 -16.16 22.43 0.90
N PHE A 57 -16.76 23.10 1.86
CA PHE A 57 -18.03 22.70 2.46
C PHE A 57 -18.99 23.87 2.49
N ASP A 58 -20.26 23.56 2.40
CA ASP A 58 -21.31 24.54 2.56
C ASP A 58 -21.42 24.93 4.03
N TRP A 59 -21.82 26.16 4.28
CA TRP A 59 -22.08 26.64 5.62
C TRP A 59 -23.20 25.81 6.27
N PRO A 60 -23.02 25.33 7.53
CA PRO A 60 -24.06 24.60 8.25
C PRO A 60 -25.34 25.43 8.38
N ASP A 61 -26.49 24.73 8.47
CA ASP A 61 -27.77 25.36 8.69
C ASP A 61 -27.75 26.23 9.95
N GLN A 62 -27.96 27.55 9.75
CA GLN A 62 -27.96 28.54 10.82
C GLN A 62 -29.08 28.34 11.86
N TYR A 63 -30.15 27.62 11.53
CA TYR A 63 -31.29 27.39 12.42
C TYR A 63 -31.12 26.13 13.29
N ALA A 64 -30.31 25.16 12.86
CA ALA A 64 -30.13 23.91 13.60
C ALA A 64 -28.94 23.98 14.57
N ARG A 65 -27.75 23.97 14.07
CA ARG A 65 -26.49 23.98 14.86
C ARG A 65 -25.39 24.64 14.04
N PRO A 66 -25.36 25.98 13.97
CA PRO A 66 -24.45 26.72 13.07
C PRO A 66 -22.96 26.50 13.36
N TRP A 67 -22.63 26.01 14.56
CA TRP A 67 -21.25 25.71 14.97
C TRP A 67 -20.77 24.31 14.58
N ARG A 68 -21.62 23.46 13.95
CA ARG A 68 -21.34 22.06 13.67
C ARG A 68 -21.32 21.80 12.18
N LEU A 69 -20.13 21.49 11.65
CA LEU A 69 -19.93 21.10 10.27
C LEU A 69 -19.76 19.58 10.17
N TRP A 70 -20.60 18.93 9.37
CA TRP A 70 -20.41 17.54 8.98
C TRP A 70 -19.58 17.44 7.71
N LEU A 71 -18.58 16.56 7.73
CA LEU A 71 -17.66 16.38 6.60
C LEU A 71 -18.20 15.40 5.56
N ASP A 72 -19.43 14.90 5.73
CA ASP A 72 -20.13 13.96 4.85
C ASP A 72 -19.26 12.79 4.36
N ASP A 73 -18.92 12.74 3.07
CA ASP A 73 -18.10 11.68 2.50
C ASP A 73 -16.60 11.87 2.73
N SER A 74 -16.21 12.95 3.36
CA SER A 74 -14.83 13.25 3.71
C SER A 74 -14.51 12.77 5.12
N GLU A 75 -13.36 12.15 5.30
CA GLU A 75 -12.85 11.76 6.60
C GLU A 75 -11.53 12.49 6.82
N LEU A 76 -11.43 13.25 7.90
CA LEU A 76 -10.27 14.06 8.23
C LEU A 76 -9.38 13.28 9.22
N ILE A 77 -8.09 13.16 8.92
CA ILE A 77 -7.10 12.57 9.83
C ILE A 77 -6.48 13.68 10.69
N THR A 78 -6.03 14.76 10.03
CA THR A 78 -5.40 15.90 10.72
C THR A 78 -5.82 17.19 10.07
N LEU A 79 -6.17 18.19 10.89
CA LEU A 79 -6.51 19.55 10.46
C LEU A 79 -5.25 20.41 10.36
N THR A 80 -4.99 20.99 9.19
CA THR A 80 -3.90 21.95 8.99
C THR A 80 -4.41 23.38 9.09
N SER A 81 -5.51 23.71 8.41
CA SER A 81 -6.12 25.03 8.47
C SER A 81 -7.61 24.95 8.16
N ILE A 82 -8.36 25.91 8.67
CA ILE A 82 -9.78 26.08 8.39
C ILE A 82 -10.10 27.57 8.27
N SER A 83 -10.97 27.91 7.32
CA SER A 83 -11.50 29.27 7.17
C SER A 83 -12.96 29.22 6.78
N SER A 84 -13.72 30.30 7.04
CA SER A 84 -15.11 30.47 6.63
C SER A 84 -15.28 31.89 6.11
N GLY A 85 -15.87 32.06 4.94
CA GLY A 85 -16.00 33.35 4.28
C GLY A 85 -14.68 34.07 4.00
N GLY A 86 -13.59 33.30 3.83
CA GLY A 86 -12.23 33.85 3.68
C GLY A 86 -11.55 34.26 4.99
N VAL A 87 -12.25 34.17 6.14
CA VAL A 87 -11.68 34.48 7.45
C VAL A 87 -11.11 33.21 8.08
N ALA A 88 -9.83 33.23 8.46
CA ALA A 88 -9.18 32.12 9.11
C ALA A 88 -9.76 31.86 10.50
N ILE A 89 -10.03 30.60 10.82
CA ILE A 89 -10.43 30.14 12.14
C ILE A 89 -9.21 29.45 12.77
N PRO A 90 -8.74 29.91 13.95
CA PRO A 90 -7.65 29.24 14.65
C PRO A 90 -7.98 27.77 14.90
N THR A 91 -7.06 26.88 14.61
CA THR A 91 -7.28 25.42 14.78
C THR A 91 -7.55 25.02 16.24
N GLY A 92 -7.03 25.82 17.21
CA GLY A 92 -7.33 25.64 18.63
C GLY A 92 -8.76 26.02 19.02
N ASN A 93 -9.52 26.69 18.16
CA ASN A 93 -10.92 27.09 18.41
C ASN A 93 -11.93 26.09 17.83
N VAL A 94 -11.46 24.90 17.39
CA VAL A 94 -12.33 23.85 16.84
C VAL A 94 -12.09 22.53 17.54
N ASN A 95 -13.17 21.76 17.68
CA ASN A 95 -13.14 20.38 18.14
C ASN A 95 -13.31 19.44 16.94
N LEU A 96 -12.45 18.44 16.84
CA LEU A 96 -12.57 17.36 15.85
C LEU A 96 -13.34 16.21 16.48
N GLU A 97 -14.39 15.77 15.81
CA GLU A 97 -15.32 14.77 16.32
C GLU A 97 -15.41 13.54 15.38
N PRO A 98 -15.61 12.31 15.93
CA PRO A 98 -15.88 11.98 17.32
C PRO A 98 -14.66 12.24 18.22
N ASN A 99 -14.89 12.65 19.48
CA ASN A 99 -13.85 12.93 20.47
C ASN A 99 -13.00 11.66 20.73
N ARG A 100 -11.81 11.62 20.16
CA ARG A 100 -10.82 10.54 20.27
C ARG A 100 -9.43 11.06 19.85
N ASP A 101 -8.39 10.33 20.25
CA ASP A 101 -7.01 10.77 20.07
C ASP A 101 -6.53 10.75 18.61
N ALA A 102 -7.17 9.93 17.75
CA ALA A 102 -6.78 9.81 16.35
C ALA A 102 -8.00 9.73 15.42
N GLY A 103 -7.85 10.27 14.20
CA GLY A 103 -8.86 10.18 13.14
C GLY A 103 -9.30 8.75 12.79
N PRO A 104 -10.23 8.59 11.88
CA PRO A 104 -10.81 9.66 11.06
C PRO A 104 -11.88 10.43 11.81
N PHE A 105 -11.86 11.74 11.65
CA PHE A 105 -12.89 12.63 12.13
C PHE A 105 -13.90 12.89 11.00
N ASN A 106 -15.18 12.92 11.33
CA ASN A 106 -16.26 13.13 10.37
C ASN A 106 -17.05 14.41 10.61
N ARG A 107 -16.62 15.21 11.58
CA ARG A 107 -17.28 16.44 12.00
C ARG A 107 -16.28 17.41 12.59
N VAL A 108 -16.47 18.70 12.33
CA VAL A 108 -15.74 19.82 12.92
C VAL A 108 -16.74 20.69 13.68
N GLU A 109 -16.46 21.04 14.92
CA GLU A 109 -17.30 21.91 15.73
C GLU A 109 -16.51 23.13 16.22
N ILE A 110 -17.09 24.31 16.11
CA ILE A 110 -16.53 25.52 16.72
C ILE A 110 -16.70 25.44 18.25
N GLN A 111 -15.67 25.80 18.99
CA GLN A 111 -15.76 25.96 20.46
C GLN A 111 -16.61 27.16 20.78
N LEU A 112 -17.68 26.94 21.55
CA LEU A 112 -18.70 27.97 21.82
C LEU A 112 -18.26 29.05 22.80
N ASP A 113 -17.13 28.86 23.46
CA ASP A 113 -16.51 29.84 24.37
C ASP A 113 -15.50 30.77 23.64
N THR A 114 -15.41 30.65 22.31
CA THR A 114 -14.55 31.48 21.47
C THR A 114 -15.37 32.46 20.62
N SER A 115 -14.68 33.44 20.02
CA SER A 115 -15.30 34.37 19.06
C SER A 115 -15.38 33.83 17.63
N SER A 116 -14.92 32.60 17.39
CA SER A 116 -14.95 31.97 16.09
C SER A 116 -16.38 31.54 15.71
N ALA A 117 -16.69 31.62 14.41
CA ALA A 117 -17.98 31.19 13.87
C ALA A 117 -17.83 30.75 12.42
N PHE A 118 -18.71 29.87 11.97
CA PHE A 118 -18.92 29.65 10.53
C PHE A 118 -19.85 30.75 9.99
N GLY A 119 -19.62 31.15 8.74
CA GLY A 119 -20.35 32.23 8.08
C GLY A 119 -19.43 33.43 7.78
N GLY A 120 -19.94 34.41 7.08
CA GLY A 120 -19.21 35.62 6.73
C GLY A 120 -18.90 35.78 5.25
N GLY A 121 -19.13 34.75 4.43
CA GLY A 121 -19.07 34.84 2.98
C GLY A 121 -20.31 35.50 2.38
N SER A 122 -20.25 35.81 1.07
CA SER A 122 -21.38 36.34 0.30
C SER A 122 -22.43 35.27 -0.06
N THR A 123 -22.10 34.00 0.11
CA THR A 123 -22.95 32.84 -0.17
C THR A 123 -22.66 31.73 0.84
N THR A 124 -23.65 30.87 1.07
CA THR A 124 -23.48 29.69 1.93
C THR A 124 -22.79 28.52 1.22
N GLN A 125 -22.71 28.56 -0.10
CA GLN A 125 -22.12 27.49 -0.88
C GLN A 125 -20.59 27.58 -0.85
N ARG A 126 -19.94 26.49 -0.45
CA ARG A 126 -18.47 26.35 -0.39
C ARG A 126 -17.78 27.47 0.43
N ASP A 127 -18.46 27.99 1.42
CA ASP A 127 -17.97 29.06 2.30
C ASP A 127 -16.84 28.58 3.20
N ILE A 128 -16.86 27.30 3.60
CA ILE A 128 -15.88 26.74 4.51
C ILE A 128 -14.82 26.00 3.73
N THR A 129 -13.56 26.39 3.95
CA THR A 129 -12.39 25.76 3.34
C THR A 129 -11.58 25.06 4.43
N ILE A 130 -11.31 23.77 4.24
CA ILE A 130 -10.51 22.96 5.16
C ILE A 130 -9.33 22.35 4.42
N THR A 131 -8.11 22.66 4.84
CA THR A 131 -6.89 22.00 4.39
C THR A 131 -6.40 21.06 5.47
N GLY A 132 -6.07 19.84 5.08
CA GLY A 132 -5.63 18.82 6.03
C GLY A 132 -5.20 17.52 5.37
N LEU A 133 -4.96 16.52 6.22
CA LEU A 133 -4.73 15.15 5.80
C LEU A 133 -6.06 14.41 5.85
N TRP A 134 -6.50 13.89 4.71
CA TRP A 134 -7.78 13.22 4.53
C TRP A 134 -7.59 11.73 4.29
N GLY A 135 -8.53 10.91 4.73
CA GLY A 135 -8.51 9.45 4.59
C GLY A 135 -8.93 8.75 5.88
N TYR A 136 -8.69 7.43 5.91
CA TYR A 136 -9.09 6.64 7.08
C TYR A 136 -8.06 6.73 8.21
N ARG A 137 -6.81 6.42 7.92
CA ARG A 137 -5.68 6.45 8.86
C ARG A 137 -4.36 6.67 8.16
N ASP A 138 -3.42 7.24 8.88
CA ASP A 138 -2.02 7.41 8.48
C ASP A 138 -1.10 6.51 9.31
N ASP A 139 -1.45 5.23 9.39
CA ASP A 139 -0.65 4.24 10.12
C ASP A 139 0.61 3.92 9.29
N GLU A 140 1.77 4.18 9.84
CA GLU A 140 3.06 3.99 9.16
C GLU A 140 4.01 3.10 9.97
N SER A 141 4.91 2.44 9.28
CA SER A 141 6.03 1.72 9.88
C SER A 141 7.34 2.02 9.17
N PRO A 142 8.48 1.99 9.86
CA PRO A 142 9.80 2.06 9.21
C PRO A 142 9.94 0.97 8.15
N ALA A 143 10.49 1.31 7.00
CA ALA A 143 10.66 0.37 5.89
C ALA A 143 12.11 0.27 5.44
N SER A 144 12.84 1.39 5.35
CA SER A 144 14.21 1.43 4.83
C SER A 144 14.83 2.81 5.05
N THR A 145 16.00 3.03 4.45
CA THR A 145 16.61 4.35 4.25
C THR A 145 17.00 4.55 2.79
N ALA A 146 17.17 5.80 2.37
CA ALA A 146 17.66 6.12 1.04
C ALA A 146 19.16 5.84 0.93
N ALA A 147 19.57 4.92 0.05
CA ALA A 147 20.97 4.54 -0.11
C ALA A 147 21.84 5.68 -0.69
N ALA A 148 21.23 6.61 -1.41
CA ALA A 148 21.88 7.79 -1.98
C ALA A 148 20.92 8.98 -2.01
N GLY A 149 21.48 10.19 -1.98
CA GLY A 149 20.69 11.41 -2.15
C GLY A 149 20.20 11.57 -3.59
N ILE A 150 18.96 12.05 -3.78
CA ILE A 150 18.36 12.32 -5.09
C ILE A 150 17.68 13.69 -5.14
N GLY A 151 17.67 14.31 -6.32
CA GLY A 151 16.93 15.56 -6.56
C GLY A 151 15.42 15.35 -6.63
N SER A 152 14.65 16.43 -6.55
CA SER A 152 13.17 16.40 -6.55
C SER A 152 12.56 15.86 -7.85
N SER A 153 13.25 15.92 -8.98
CA SER A 153 12.78 15.44 -10.28
C SER A 153 13.15 13.98 -10.58
N VAL A 154 14.03 13.37 -9.77
CA VAL A 154 14.48 11.99 -9.99
C VAL A 154 13.42 11.01 -9.50
N THR A 155 13.04 10.08 -10.37
CA THR A 155 11.99 9.07 -10.08
C THR A 155 12.55 7.70 -9.66
N THR A 156 13.86 7.51 -9.75
CA THR A 156 14.52 6.28 -9.28
C THR A 156 15.12 6.52 -7.92
N LEU A 157 14.64 5.78 -6.92
CA LEU A 157 15.11 5.79 -5.54
C LEU A 157 15.78 4.44 -5.23
N VAL A 158 17.05 4.47 -4.87
CA VAL A 158 17.74 3.27 -4.36
C VAL A 158 17.63 3.26 -2.86
N VAL A 159 17.12 2.14 -2.32
CA VAL A 159 16.94 1.93 -0.88
C VAL A 159 18.02 1.01 -0.33
N SER A 160 18.33 1.12 0.96
CA SER A 160 19.32 0.26 1.63
C SER A 160 18.80 -1.15 1.85
N ASP A 161 17.48 -1.31 1.97
CA ASP A 161 16.77 -2.58 2.15
C ASP A 161 15.42 -2.52 1.45
N ALA A 162 15.08 -3.53 0.68
CA ALA A 162 13.81 -3.62 -0.03
C ALA A 162 12.92 -4.79 0.43
N SER A 163 13.26 -5.46 1.55
CA SER A 163 12.48 -6.59 2.09
C SER A 163 11.05 -6.20 2.47
N ALA A 164 10.89 -4.95 2.93
CA ALA A 164 9.62 -4.40 3.43
C ALA A 164 8.88 -3.49 2.44
N VAL A 165 9.37 -3.34 1.19
CA VAL A 165 8.82 -2.42 0.19
C VAL A 165 8.37 -3.18 -1.04
N GLY A 166 7.12 -2.99 -1.47
CA GLY A 166 6.53 -3.61 -2.66
C GLY A 166 5.97 -2.60 -3.67
N VAL A 167 5.69 -3.08 -4.88
CA VAL A 167 5.06 -2.28 -5.93
C VAL A 167 3.60 -2.00 -5.57
N GLY A 168 3.17 -0.75 -5.75
CA GLY A 168 1.85 -0.24 -5.36
C GLY A 168 1.82 0.39 -3.97
N GLN A 169 2.90 0.29 -3.20
CA GLN A 169 2.96 0.81 -1.83
C GLN A 169 3.16 2.32 -1.80
N VAL A 170 2.51 2.97 -0.83
CA VAL A 170 2.77 4.36 -0.46
C VAL A 170 3.94 4.41 0.51
N LEU A 171 4.93 5.21 0.17
CA LEU A 171 6.07 5.54 1.02
C LEU A 171 5.98 6.99 1.46
N ARG A 172 6.54 7.32 2.63
CA ARG A 172 6.76 8.69 3.09
C ARG A 172 8.23 8.92 3.43
N ILE A 173 8.77 10.03 2.92
CA ILE A 173 10.13 10.50 3.20
C ILE A 173 10.03 11.98 3.55
N GLY A 174 10.31 12.35 4.79
CA GLY A 174 10.03 13.68 5.28
C GLY A 174 8.54 14.02 5.16
N ALA A 175 8.20 15.07 4.41
CA ALA A 175 6.81 15.48 4.16
C ALA A 175 6.25 14.95 2.83
N GLU A 176 7.09 14.35 1.98
CA GLU A 176 6.68 13.85 0.67
C GLU A 176 6.13 12.42 0.75
N ARG A 177 5.03 12.16 0.03
CA ARG A 177 4.52 10.81 -0.24
C ARG A 177 4.85 10.41 -1.66
N LEU A 178 5.23 9.15 -1.82
CA LEU A 178 5.61 8.53 -3.08
C LEU A 178 4.84 7.24 -3.26
N ILE A 179 4.55 6.85 -4.51
CA ILE A 179 3.96 5.55 -4.83
C ILE A 179 4.98 4.74 -5.63
N VAL A 180 5.30 3.54 -5.16
CA VAL A 180 6.21 2.63 -5.86
C VAL A 180 5.50 2.04 -7.07
N THR A 181 6.07 2.24 -8.27
CA THR A 181 5.48 1.74 -9.52
C THR A 181 6.25 0.55 -10.10
N GLU A 182 7.56 0.47 -9.85
CA GLU A 182 8.40 -0.65 -10.31
C GLU A 182 9.56 -0.90 -9.35
N ARG A 183 10.11 -2.11 -9.41
CA ARG A 183 11.34 -2.53 -8.72
C ARG A 183 12.33 -3.12 -9.69
N ALA A 184 13.61 -2.78 -9.53
CA ALA A 184 14.73 -3.31 -10.30
C ALA A 184 15.90 -3.66 -9.40
N MET A 185 16.83 -4.43 -9.94
CA MET A 185 18.07 -4.82 -9.26
C MET A 185 19.03 -3.62 -9.21
N ALA A 186 19.61 -3.36 -8.05
CA ALA A 186 20.69 -2.40 -7.84
C ALA A 186 21.91 -3.12 -7.29
N SER A 187 23.10 -2.64 -7.63
CA SER A 187 24.35 -3.17 -7.04
C SER A 187 24.34 -2.87 -5.53
N THR A 188 24.70 -3.89 -4.76
CA THR A 188 24.88 -3.77 -3.29
C THR A 188 26.28 -3.29 -2.92
N GLY A 189 27.19 -3.18 -3.91
CA GLY A 189 28.62 -2.96 -3.65
C GLY A 189 29.35 -4.17 -3.08
N GLN A 190 28.65 -5.28 -2.84
CA GLN A 190 29.20 -6.53 -2.29
C GLN A 190 29.49 -7.51 -3.41
N THR A 191 30.46 -8.37 -3.16
CA THR A 191 30.83 -9.48 -4.04
C THR A 191 30.82 -10.80 -3.28
N LEU A 192 30.59 -11.89 -3.98
CA LEU A 192 30.72 -13.22 -3.43
C LEU A 192 32.19 -13.47 -3.07
N GLN A 193 32.47 -13.86 -1.82
CA GLN A 193 33.83 -14.04 -1.30
C GLN A 193 34.36 -15.46 -1.53
N THR A 194 33.49 -16.46 -1.56
CA THR A 194 33.85 -17.86 -1.77
C THR A 194 33.02 -18.40 -2.94
N PRO A 195 33.66 -19.02 -3.94
CA PRO A 195 32.94 -19.64 -5.04
C PRO A 195 31.91 -20.68 -4.55
N ILE A 196 30.77 -20.73 -5.21
CA ILE A 196 29.74 -21.74 -4.97
C ILE A 196 29.49 -22.54 -6.25
N ASP A 197 29.18 -23.81 -6.12
CA ASP A 197 28.87 -24.69 -7.22
C ASP A 197 27.41 -24.62 -7.65
N ALA A 198 27.06 -25.32 -8.76
CA ALA A 198 25.70 -25.40 -9.25
C ALA A 198 24.89 -26.50 -8.54
N ALA A 199 24.95 -26.54 -7.21
CA ALA A 199 24.21 -27.48 -6.39
C ALA A 199 23.15 -26.73 -5.52
N LYS A 200 21.94 -27.30 -5.42
CA LYS A 200 20.87 -26.68 -4.62
C LYS A 200 21.17 -26.59 -3.12
N ASN A 201 22.01 -27.51 -2.65
CA ASN A 201 22.44 -27.53 -1.24
C ASN A 201 23.63 -26.59 -0.94
N SER A 202 24.19 -25.90 -1.93
CA SER A 202 25.14 -24.81 -1.74
C SER A 202 24.39 -23.52 -1.41
N GLU A 203 23.80 -23.47 -0.20
CA GLU A 203 22.87 -22.42 0.24
C GLU A 203 23.54 -21.28 1.01
N THR A 204 24.87 -21.37 1.23
CA THR A 204 25.61 -20.36 1.98
C THR A 204 26.41 -19.48 1.04
N LEU A 205 26.14 -18.17 1.07
CA LEU A 205 26.88 -17.12 0.36
C LEU A 205 27.75 -16.35 1.35
N ALA A 206 29.06 -16.48 1.25
CA ALA A 206 29.99 -15.65 2.03
C ALA A 206 30.12 -14.27 1.34
N VAL A 207 29.87 -13.21 2.10
CA VAL A 207 29.94 -11.80 1.67
C VAL A 207 30.94 -11.02 2.55
N THR A 208 31.34 -9.83 2.12
CA THR A 208 32.26 -9.00 2.91
C THR A 208 31.58 -8.46 4.17
N ASP A 209 30.30 -8.05 4.05
CA ASP A 209 29.52 -7.50 5.14
C ASP A 209 28.08 -8.01 5.07
N GLY A 210 27.72 -8.92 5.95
CA GLY A 210 26.37 -9.47 6.04
C GLY A 210 25.34 -8.48 6.59
N THR A 211 25.77 -7.44 7.32
CA THR A 211 24.87 -6.40 7.84
C THR A 211 24.30 -5.50 6.75
N ALA A 212 24.91 -5.53 5.55
CA ALA A 212 24.40 -4.85 4.36
C ALA A 212 23.15 -5.52 3.76
N PHE A 213 22.67 -6.63 4.31
CA PHE A 213 21.55 -7.40 3.79
C PHE A 213 20.47 -7.63 4.84
N THR A 214 19.26 -7.93 4.36
CA THR A 214 18.11 -8.25 5.21
C THR A 214 17.45 -9.56 4.75
N ALA A 215 17.05 -10.39 5.70
CA ALA A 215 16.32 -11.62 5.40
C ALA A 215 15.02 -11.29 4.62
N GLY A 216 14.71 -12.06 3.60
CA GLY A 216 13.60 -11.83 2.70
C GLY A 216 13.96 -11.10 1.40
N GLU A 217 15.12 -10.44 1.30
CA GLU A 217 15.56 -9.82 0.05
C GLU A 217 15.83 -10.87 -1.05
N VAL A 218 15.56 -10.47 -2.28
CA VAL A 218 15.90 -11.25 -3.48
C VAL A 218 17.18 -10.68 -4.09
N LEU A 219 18.17 -11.54 -4.20
CA LEU A 219 19.47 -11.25 -4.79
C LEU A 219 19.52 -11.72 -6.24
N LEU A 220 20.40 -11.11 -7.02
CA LEU A 220 20.77 -11.57 -8.36
C LEU A 220 22.30 -11.68 -8.42
N LEU A 221 22.77 -12.90 -8.72
CA LEU A 221 24.14 -13.22 -9.01
C LEU A 221 24.22 -13.72 -10.47
N ASP A 222 24.90 -12.99 -11.35
CA ASP A 222 24.86 -13.20 -12.79
C ASP A 222 23.42 -13.26 -13.32
N ALA A 223 22.88 -14.46 -13.59
CA ALA A 223 21.50 -14.66 -14.03
C ALA A 223 20.65 -15.45 -13.02
N GLU A 224 21.23 -15.90 -11.90
CA GLU A 224 20.52 -16.65 -10.88
C GLU A 224 19.95 -15.73 -9.82
N ARG A 225 18.65 -15.88 -9.51
CA ARG A 225 18.00 -15.25 -8.38
C ARG A 225 18.06 -16.16 -7.15
N MET A 226 18.30 -15.55 -6.01
CA MET A 226 18.36 -16.23 -4.73
C MET A 226 17.61 -15.40 -3.69
N ARG A 227 16.87 -16.05 -2.80
CA ARG A 227 16.19 -15.37 -1.70
C ARG A 227 16.94 -15.62 -0.41
N ILE A 228 17.21 -14.55 0.34
CA ILE A 228 17.82 -14.65 1.68
C ILE A 228 16.77 -15.18 2.65
N ASN A 229 17.06 -16.31 3.29
CA ASN A 229 16.22 -16.89 4.34
C ASN A 229 16.68 -16.45 5.72
N ASP A 230 18.01 -16.41 5.92
CA ASP A 230 18.63 -16.06 7.21
C ASP A 230 20.03 -15.48 6.98
N ILE A 231 20.59 -14.82 8.01
CA ILE A 231 21.92 -14.20 7.97
C ILE A 231 22.69 -14.62 9.22
N ALA A 232 23.82 -15.28 9.04
CA ALA A 232 24.71 -15.71 10.11
C ALA A 232 26.09 -15.02 9.96
N GLY A 233 26.22 -13.84 10.59
CA GLY A 233 27.42 -13.00 10.43
C GLY A 233 27.55 -12.56 8.96
N ASN A 234 28.68 -12.90 8.31
CA ASN A 234 28.90 -12.58 6.91
C ASN A 234 28.47 -13.72 5.96
N ASN A 235 27.68 -14.65 6.44
CA ASN A 235 27.13 -15.74 5.64
C ASN A 235 25.63 -15.54 5.43
N LEU A 236 25.20 -15.38 4.19
CA LEU A 236 23.78 -15.33 3.82
C LEU A 236 23.31 -16.75 3.53
N ILE A 237 22.26 -17.18 4.21
CA ILE A 237 21.62 -18.48 3.95
C ILE A 237 20.48 -18.22 2.96
N VAL A 238 20.56 -18.85 1.78
CA VAL A 238 19.68 -18.52 0.65
C VAL A 238 18.96 -19.73 0.11
N THR A 239 17.77 -19.48 -0.45
CA THR A 239 17.12 -20.43 -1.38
C THR A 239 17.63 -20.15 -2.79
N ARG A 240 18.28 -21.16 -3.39
CA ARG A 240 18.84 -21.14 -4.76
C ARG A 240 17.75 -21.26 -5.81
N SER A 241 18.05 -20.80 -7.02
CA SER A 241 17.11 -20.86 -8.18
C SER A 241 15.76 -20.24 -7.88
N TRP A 242 15.74 -19.14 -7.11
CA TRP A 242 14.50 -18.44 -6.76
C TRP A 242 13.78 -17.98 -8.03
N ASP A 243 12.46 -17.98 -8.02
CA ASP A 243 11.58 -17.60 -9.14
C ASP A 243 11.82 -18.41 -10.42
N GLY A 244 12.38 -19.62 -10.31
CA GLY A 244 12.69 -20.49 -11.44
C GLY A 244 13.82 -19.97 -12.32
N SER A 245 14.72 -19.15 -11.77
CA SER A 245 16.00 -18.85 -12.41
C SER A 245 16.87 -20.09 -12.52
N THR A 246 17.78 -20.10 -13.47
CA THR A 246 18.66 -21.24 -13.72
C THR A 246 19.73 -21.34 -12.65
N LEU A 247 19.84 -22.51 -12.01
CA LEU A 247 20.90 -22.82 -11.06
C LEU A 247 22.26 -22.78 -11.75
N ALA A 248 23.21 -22.04 -11.23
CA ALA A 248 24.54 -21.86 -11.83
C ALA A 248 25.65 -21.87 -10.77
N ALA A 249 26.89 -22.16 -11.19
CA ALA A 249 28.07 -21.96 -10.35
C ALA A 249 28.49 -20.47 -10.43
N HIS A 250 28.96 -19.92 -9.34
CA HIS A 250 29.40 -18.52 -9.23
C HIS A 250 30.79 -18.45 -8.60
N THR A 251 31.68 -17.65 -9.17
CA THR A 251 33.06 -17.54 -8.66
C THR A 251 33.25 -16.32 -7.77
N ALA A 252 32.98 -15.10 -8.28
CA ALA A 252 33.08 -13.87 -7.53
C ALA A 252 32.23 -12.76 -8.17
N PRO A 253 30.93 -13.00 -8.49
CA PRO A 253 30.10 -12.00 -9.11
C PRO A 253 29.80 -10.86 -8.14
N THR A 254 29.49 -9.69 -8.68
CA THR A 254 28.82 -8.63 -7.94
C THR A 254 27.44 -9.05 -7.56
N ILE A 255 27.05 -8.79 -6.34
CA ILE A 255 25.73 -9.11 -5.80
C ILE A 255 24.81 -7.92 -6.03
N TYR A 256 23.71 -8.14 -6.72
CA TYR A 256 22.63 -7.17 -6.88
C TYR A 256 21.45 -7.55 -5.99
N ALA A 257 20.70 -6.55 -5.51
CA ALA A 257 19.45 -6.75 -4.76
C ALA A 257 18.34 -5.91 -5.37
N SER A 258 17.09 -6.28 -5.13
CA SER A 258 15.91 -5.61 -5.72
C SER A 258 15.59 -4.25 -5.06
N ARG A 259 16.59 -3.36 -4.97
CA ARG A 259 16.59 -2.11 -4.20
C ARG A 259 16.36 -0.84 -5.01
N ALA A 260 16.37 -0.92 -6.34
CA ALA A 260 16.05 0.23 -7.19
C ALA A 260 14.53 0.32 -7.36
N LEU A 261 13.93 1.36 -6.79
CA LEU A 261 12.49 1.63 -6.86
C LEU A 261 12.24 2.72 -7.89
N THR A 262 11.31 2.48 -8.81
CA THR A 262 10.72 3.56 -9.60
C THR A 262 9.50 4.07 -8.86
N VAL A 263 9.40 5.39 -8.67
CA VAL A 263 8.36 6.01 -7.84
C VAL A 263 7.67 7.17 -8.55
N THR A 264 6.37 7.32 -8.28
CA THR A 264 5.66 8.56 -8.55
C THR A 264 5.95 9.53 -7.41
N ARG A 265 6.57 10.68 -7.73
CA ARG A 265 6.96 11.72 -6.78
C ARG A 265 5.79 12.66 -6.49
N GLY A 266 5.82 13.30 -5.32
CA GLY A 266 4.81 14.27 -4.92
C GLY A 266 3.38 13.71 -4.95
N ALA A 267 3.21 12.43 -4.62
CA ALA A 267 1.92 11.77 -4.66
C ALA A 267 1.00 12.25 -3.51
N LEU A 268 -0.30 12.00 -3.67
CA LEU A 268 -1.32 12.23 -2.63
C LEU A 268 -1.32 13.67 -2.08
N GLY A 269 -1.21 14.66 -2.99
CA GLY A 269 -1.27 16.07 -2.65
C GLY A 269 -0.01 16.62 -2.00
N THR A 270 1.07 15.86 -1.92
CA THR A 270 2.36 16.34 -1.40
C THR A 270 3.23 16.92 -2.52
N THR A 271 4.29 17.64 -2.14
CA THR A 271 5.23 18.23 -3.10
C THR A 271 6.53 17.44 -3.11
N ALA A 272 7.05 17.15 -4.32
CA ALA A 272 8.33 16.49 -4.47
C ALA A 272 9.47 17.36 -3.95
N ALA A 273 10.33 16.79 -3.10
CA ALA A 273 11.47 17.44 -2.48
C ALA A 273 12.77 16.65 -2.72
N ALA A 274 13.91 17.28 -2.56
CA ALA A 274 15.17 16.54 -2.57
C ALA A 274 15.22 15.57 -1.38
N ILE A 275 15.68 14.35 -1.61
CA ILE A 275 15.84 13.30 -0.59
C ILE A 275 17.34 13.20 -0.30
N ALA A 276 17.72 13.35 0.96
CA ALA A 276 19.10 13.18 1.39
C ALA A 276 19.45 11.68 1.46
N GLN A 277 20.75 11.37 1.36
CA GLN A 277 21.24 10.05 1.71
C GLN A 277 20.88 9.75 3.18
N ASP A 278 20.62 8.48 3.48
CA ASP A 278 20.21 7.95 4.79
C ASP A 278 18.88 8.52 5.33
N ALA A 279 18.12 9.25 4.50
CA ALA A 279 16.79 9.70 4.86
C ALA A 279 15.89 8.50 5.20
N ALA A 280 15.20 8.55 6.34
CA ALA A 280 14.30 7.49 6.79
C ALA A 280 13.10 7.37 5.86
N ILE A 281 12.76 6.15 5.48
CA ILE A 281 11.63 5.79 4.62
C ILE A 281 10.62 5.05 5.47
N TYR A 282 9.40 5.56 5.51
CA TYR A 282 8.25 4.92 6.13
C TYR A 282 7.32 4.39 5.06
N ARG A 283 6.71 3.25 5.32
CA ARG A 283 5.61 2.73 4.50
C ARG A 283 4.28 2.94 5.18
N TRP A 284 3.29 3.36 4.43
CA TRP A 284 1.92 3.37 4.90
C TRP A 284 1.36 1.93 4.96
N ASN A 285 0.63 1.62 6.02
CA ASN A 285 0.05 0.31 6.25
C ASN A 285 -1.48 0.39 6.12
N PRO A 286 -2.09 -0.21 5.10
CA PRO A 286 -3.54 -0.36 5.06
C PRO A 286 -4.02 -1.25 6.20
N PRO A 287 -5.26 -1.10 6.69
CA PRO A 287 -5.81 -1.99 7.70
C PRO A 287 -5.68 -3.46 7.27
N GLY A 288 -5.23 -4.33 8.21
CA GLY A 288 -4.98 -5.74 7.91
C GLY A 288 -6.12 -6.46 7.18
N PRO A 289 -7.38 -6.37 7.66
CA PRO A 289 -8.53 -6.98 6.98
C PRO A 289 -8.76 -6.44 5.57
N VAL A 290 -8.52 -5.14 5.33
CA VAL A 290 -8.62 -4.50 4.00
C VAL A 290 -7.58 -5.07 3.06
N ARG A 291 -6.30 -5.16 3.50
CA ARG A 291 -5.22 -5.77 2.73
C ARG A 291 -5.52 -7.22 2.37
N THR A 292 -5.97 -8.01 3.35
CA THR A 292 -6.33 -9.42 3.13
C THR A 292 -7.45 -9.57 2.10
N LEU A 293 -8.50 -8.73 2.17
CA LEU A 293 -9.60 -8.76 1.21
C LEU A 293 -9.11 -8.38 -0.20
N VAL A 294 -8.27 -7.35 -0.35
CA VAL A 294 -7.73 -6.97 -1.66
C VAL A 294 -6.89 -8.09 -2.27
N ILE A 295 -6.06 -8.77 -1.47
CA ILE A 295 -5.30 -9.94 -1.95
C ILE A 295 -6.26 -11.02 -2.44
N ALA A 296 -7.29 -11.36 -1.65
CA ALA A 296 -8.26 -12.40 -1.98
C ALA A 296 -9.06 -12.08 -3.25
N GLU A 297 -9.49 -10.81 -3.42
CA GLU A 297 -10.18 -10.33 -4.63
C GLU A 297 -9.27 -10.40 -5.87
N ALA A 298 -8.03 -9.92 -5.77
CA ALA A 298 -7.07 -9.95 -6.87
C ALA A 298 -6.72 -11.39 -7.28
N VAL A 299 -6.45 -12.26 -6.31
CA VAL A 299 -6.20 -13.70 -6.53
C VAL A 299 -7.39 -14.36 -7.22
N THR A 300 -8.61 -14.13 -6.73
CA THR A 300 -9.83 -14.69 -7.31
C THR A 300 -10.00 -14.23 -8.76
N THR A 301 -9.77 -12.95 -9.05
CA THR A 301 -9.85 -12.38 -10.40
C THR A 301 -8.85 -13.06 -11.34
N LEU A 302 -7.59 -13.20 -10.91
CA LEU A 302 -6.53 -13.85 -11.72
C LEU A 302 -6.82 -15.32 -12.00
N LEU A 303 -7.35 -16.06 -11.02
CA LEU A 303 -7.75 -17.44 -11.19
C LEU A 303 -8.96 -17.58 -12.12
N GLN A 304 -9.93 -16.68 -12.03
CA GLN A 304 -11.08 -16.64 -12.94
C GLN A 304 -10.66 -16.30 -14.37
N GLU A 305 -9.78 -15.32 -14.56
CA GLU A 305 -9.20 -15.01 -15.87
C GLU A 305 -8.47 -16.23 -16.47
N SER A 306 -7.65 -16.91 -15.68
CA SER A 306 -6.91 -18.10 -16.13
C SER A 306 -7.81 -19.27 -16.49
N SER A 307 -8.99 -19.37 -15.87
CA SER A 307 -10.01 -20.39 -16.16
C SER A 307 -11.01 -19.98 -17.24
N GLY A 308 -10.80 -18.84 -17.92
CA GLY A 308 -11.73 -18.31 -18.91
C GLY A 308 -13.07 -17.91 -18.31
N TYR A 309 -13.09 -17.43 -17.06
CA TYR A 309 -14.28 -17.09 -16.25
C TYR A 309 -15.23 -18.29 -16.03
N ALA A 310 -14.73 -19.52 -16.15
CA ALA A 310 -15.51 -20.68 -15.78
C ALA A 310 -15.90 -20.57 -14.30
N ARG A 311 -17.20 -20.61 -14.02
CA ARG A 311 -17.75 -20.49 -12.65
C ARG A 311 -17.33 -21.67 -11.77
N THR A 312 -16.94 -22.77 -12.39
CA THR A 312 -16.47 -23.99 -11.75
C THR A 312 -15.38 -24.59 -12.60
N THR A 313 -14.18 -24.66 -12.07
CA THR A 313 -13.12 -25.45 -12.67
C THR A 313 -13.02 -26.78 -11.93
N GLY A 314 -13.31 -27.81 -12.64
CA GLY A 314 -13.02 -29.20 -12.42
C GLY A 314 -13.67 -29.88 -11.36
N VAL A 315 -13.34 -30.80 -10.84
CA VAL A 315 -13.43 -32.02 -10.15
C VAL A 315 -14.36 -31.91 -8.98
N GLY A 316 -15.64 -32.14 -9.13
CA GLY A 316 -16.60 -32.10 -8.03
C GLY A 316 -16.89 -33.50 -7.48
N THR A 317 -17.09 -33.64 -6.19
CA THR A 317 -17.74 -34.82 -5.63
C THR A 317 -19.23 -34.77 -5.91
N ALA A 318 -19.62 -35.03 -7.14
CA ALA A 318 -20.93 -35.57 -7.43
C ALA A 318 -20.70 -37.05 -7.72
N SER A 319 -21.18 -37.92 -6.84
CA SER A 319 -21.17 -39.35 -7.04
C SER A 319 -22.05 -39.68 -8.22
N ARG A 320 -21.51 -39.55 -9.41
CA ARG A 320 -21.99 -40.29 -10.58
C ARG A 320 -20.85 -41.21 -10.98
N GLN A 321 -20.91 -42.38 -10.53
CA GLN A 321 -20.05 -43.50 -10.91
C GLN A 321 -20.23 -43.78 -12.38
N VAL A 322 -19.40 -43.16 -13.21
CA VAL A 322 -19.11 -43.59 -14.57
C VAL A 322 -17.61 -43.64 -14.67
N GLY A 323 -17.04 -44.82 -14.42
CA GLY A 323 -15.60 -45.06 -14.60
C GLY A 323 -14.72 -44.45 -13.50
N GLY A 324 -14.84 -44.88 -12.27
CA GLY A 324 -13.76 -45.01 -11.28
C GLY A 324 -12.98 -43.76 -10.82
N GLY A 325 -13.50 -42.57 -10.90
CA GLY A 325 -12.81 -41.35 -10.40
C GLY A 325 -13.72 -40.48 -9.56
N ASN A 326 -13.27 -40.10 -8.35
CA ASN A 326 -13.91 -39.03 -7.56
C ASN A 326 -13.62 -37.68 -8.20
N VAL A 327 -14.68 -37.00 -8.59
CA VAL A 327 -14.59 -35.67 -9.22
C VAL A 327 -14.89 -34.60 -8.14
N THR A 328 -13.92 -33.77 -7.74
CA THR A 328 -14.06 -32.69 -6.75
C THR A 328 -14.31 -31.35 -7.47
N LYS A 329 -15.44 -30.71 -7.19
CA LYS A 329 -15.78 -29.39 -7.74
C LYS A 329 -15.09 -28.30 -6.91
N THR A 330 -14.22 -27.47 -7.52
CA THR A 330 -13.64 -26.33 -6.87
C THR A 330 -14.35 -25.05 -7.33
N GLU A 331 -14.87 -24.28 -6.39
CA GLU A 331 -15.51 -23.00 -6.64
C GLU A 331 -14.57 -21.88 -6.16
N TYR A 332 -14.08 -21.04 -7.09
CA TYR A 332 -13.22 -19.93 -6.72
C TYR A 332 -14.04 -18.83 -6.04
N GLY A 333 -13.55 -18.35 -4.88
CA GLY A 333 -14.17 -17.26 -4.15
C GLY A 333 -15.29 -17.65 -3.18
N ALA A 334 -15.49 -18.96 -2.89
CA ALA A 334 -16.54 -19.41 -1.98
C ALA A 334 -16.50 -18.77 -0.56
N GLY A 335 -15.34 -18.29 -0.11
CA GLY A 335 -15.19 -17.60 1.19
C GLY A 335 -15.16 -16.07 1.08
N LEU A 336 -15.23 -15.52 -0.12
CA LEU A 336 -14.99 -14.09 -0.36
C LEU A 336 -16.11 -13.22 0.21
N ASP A 337 -17.36 -13.67 0.14
CA ASP A 337 -18.50 -12.91 0.66
C ASP A 337 -18.44 -12.78 2.20
N ALA A 338 -17.94 -13.79 2.90
CA ALA A 338 -17.73 -13.71 4.34
C ALA A 338 -16.63 -12.67 4.68
N LEU A 339 -15.53 -12.64 3.92
CA LEU A 339 -14.48 -11.62 4.07
C LEU A 339 -15.01 -10.21 3.77
N ARG A 340 -15.78 -10.03 2.69
CA ARG A 340 -16.45 -8.77 2.36
C ARG A 340 -17.33 -8.27 3.49
N ALA A 341 -18.19 -9.16 4.03
CA ALA A 341 -19.07 -8.84 5.14
C ALA A 341 -18.28 -8.45 6.40
N GLN A 342 -17.21 -9.19 6.73
CA GLN A 342 -16.36 -8.88 7.87
C GLN A 342 -15.67 -7.53 7.73
N VAL A 343 -15.09 -7.22 6.54
CA VAL A 343 -14.44 -5.94 6.26
C VAL A 343 -15.46 -4.80 6.30
N TYR A 344 -16.65 -4.97 5.72
CA TYR A 344 -17.70 -3.96 5.79
C TYR A 344 -18.17 -3.68 7.23
N ILE A 345 -18.37 -4.71 8.05
CA ILE A 345 -18.78 -4.55 9.45
C ILE A 345 -17.72 -3.77 10.26
N SER A 346 -16.45 -4.08 10.05
CA SER A 346 -15.34 -3.49 10.83
C SER A 346 -14.84 -2.15 10.29
N HIS A 347 -14.86 -1.96 8.97
CA HIS A 347 -14.24 -0.81 8.30
C HIS A 347 -15.20 -0.06 7.37
N GLY A 348 -16.39 -0.59 7.08
CA GLY A 348 -17.41 0.07 6.28
C GLY A 348 -17.87 1.36 6.93
N ARG A 349 -18.08 2.39 6.13
CA ARG A 349 -18.62 3.64 6.59
C ARG A 349 -20.10 3.48 6.87
N LYS A 350 -20.52 3.76 8.08
CA LYS A 350 -21.94 3.74 8.46
C LYS A 350 -22.63 4.98 7.91
N ALA A 351 -23.66 4.79 7.10
CA ALA A 351 -24.46 5.89 6.61
C ALA A 351 -25.11 6.63 7.81
N ARG A 352 -25.05 7.96 7.77
CA ARG A 352 -25.76 8.80 8.70
C ARG A 352 -27.23 8.88 8.28
N VAL A 353 -28.14 8.53 9.17
CA VAL A 353 -29.56 8.80 8.97
C VAL A 353 -29.75 10.32 9.18
N ARG A 354 -30.12 11.05 8.14
CA ARG A 354 -30.59 12.43 8.25
C ARG A 354 -32.11 12.38 8.45
N ALA A 355 -32.61 12.97 9.52
CA ALA A 355 -34.03 13.31 9.57
C ALA A 355 -34.28 14.38 8.50
N VAL A 356 -35.19 14.13 7.58
CA VAL A 356 -35.66 15.08 6.57
C VAL A 356 -36.72 15.99 7.22
#